data_aea6356a1553894cd0a7d6416ad2b970
#
_entry.id   aea6356a1553894cd0a7d6416ad2b970
#
_cell.length_a   1.000
_cell.length_b   1.000
_cell.length_c   1.000
_cell.angle_alpha   90.00
_cell.angle_beta   90.00
_cell.angle_gamma   90.00
#
_symmetry.space_group_name_H-M   'P 1'
#
loop_
_entity.id
_entity.type
_entity.pdbx_description
1 polymer ?
#
loop_
_entity_poly.entity_id
_entity_poly.type
_entity_poly.pdbx_seq_one_letter_code
_entity_poly.pdbx_strand_id
1 'polypeptide(L)'
;MKRIYISILFLSIAFIGSAVQLGYVSAKTDLFTSLIKNTDKEVEKENYSEAIELCKKMDKKCKDSSETIDMMLNHEAVDRIGVNFSKMRSFIENKRIDLYYAESINAKKELAYIKASECFSIENIL
;
A
#
# COMPACT_ATOMS: atom_id res chain seq x y z
N MET A 1 21.72 -36.25 -12.82
CA MET A 1 20.35 -36.34 -12.27
C MET A 1 20.18 -35.54 -10.99
N LYS A 2 21.04 -35.70 -10.01
CA LYS A 2 20.94 -34.89 -8.74
C LYS A 2 20.95 -33.38 -8.97
N ARG A 3 21.73 -32.88 -9.94
CA ARG A 3 21.82 -31.44 -10.26
C ARG A 3 20.50 -30.85 -10.79
N ILE A 4 19.74 -31.66 -11.54
CA ILE A 4 18.45 -31.24 -12.10
C ILE A 4 17.40 -31.09 -10.97
N TYR A 5 17.38 -32.03 -10.03
CA TYR A 5 16.46 -31.93 -8.86
C TYR A 5 16.76 -30.75 -7.98
N ILE A 6 18.03 -30.40 -7.78
CA ILE A 6 18.45 -29.21 -7.01
C ILE A 6 17.98 -27.95 -7.71
N SER A 7 18.15 -27.86 -9.03
CA SER A 7 17.71 -26.69 -9.81
C SER A 7 16.18 -26.51 -9.78
N ILE A 8 15.44 -27.61 -9.90
CA ILE A 8 13.97 -27.61 -9.80
C ILE A 8 13.52 -27.17 -8.41
N LEU A 9 14.20 -27.66 -7.37
CA LEU A 9 13.91 -27.27 -5.99
C LEU A 9 14.11 -25.77 -5.77
N PHE A 10 15.24 -25.21 -6.21
CA PHE A 10 15.51 -23.78 -6.11
C PHE A 10 14.49 -22.94 -6.89
N LEU A 11 14.13 -23.36 -8.08
CA LEU A 11 13.12 -22.70 -8.90
C LEU A 11 11.74 -22.69 -8.21
N SER A 12 11.37 -23.82 -7.61
CA SER A 12 10.11 -23.96 -6.88
C SER A 12 10.06 -23.05 -5.65
N ILE A 13 11.15 -22.97 -4.89
CA ILE A 13 11.25 -22.09 -3.72
C ILE A 13 11.13 -20.62 -4.15
N ALA A 14 11.82 -20.21 -5.21
CA ALA A 14 11.73 -18.85 -5.75
C ALA A 14 10.31 -18.51 -6.21
N PHE A 15 9.63 -19.44 -6.87
CA PHE A 15 8.26 -19.25 -7.34
C PHE A 15 7.26 -19.11 -6.18
N ILE A 16 7.37 -19.95 -5.16
CA ILE A 16 6.53 -19.88 -3.96
C ILE A 16 6.77 -18.56 -3.23
N GLY A 17 8.03 -18.16 -3.07
CA GLY A 17 8.39 -16.89 -2.44
C GLY A 17 7.77 -15.69 -3.15
N SER A 18 7.82 -15.67 -4.48
CA SER A 18 7.20 -14.61 -5.30
C SER A 18 5.68 -14.57 -5.16
N ALA A 19 5.02 -15.72 -5.12
CA ALA A 19 3.57 -15.81 -4.95
C ALA A 19 3.13 -15.31 -3.58
N VAL A 20 3.86 -15.66 -2.52
CA VAL A 20 3.60 -15.17 -1.16
C VAL A 20 3.77 -13.67 -1.06
N GLN A 21 4.84 -13.13 -1.66
CA GLN A 21 5.09 -11.68 -1.72
C GLN A 21 3.94 -10.93 -2.40
N LEU A 22 3.48 -11.42 -3.54
CA LEU A 22 2.35 -10.85 -4.27
C LEU A 22 1.07 -10.82 -3.42
N GLY A 23 0.75 -11.93 -2.77
CA GLY A 23 -0.40 -12.01 -1.87
C GLY A 23 -0.32 -11.02 -0.71
N TYR A 24 0.86 -10.87 -0.12
CA TYR A 24 1.10 -9.93 0.96
C TYR A 24 0.91 -8.47 0.51
N VAL A 25 1.52 -8.07 -0.59
CA VAL A 25 1.40 -6.72 -1.14
C VAL A 25 -0.03 -6.42 -1.54
N SER A 26 -0.71 -7.34 -2.20
CA SER A 26 -2.12 -7.20 -2.58
C SER A 26 -3.02 -7.01 -1.36
N ALA A 27 -2.85 -7.81 -0.31
CA ALA A 27 -3.62 -7.68 0.93
C ALA A 27 -3.38 -6.34 1.63
N LYS A 28 -2.14 -5.87 1.68
CA LYS A 28 -1.78 -4.57 2.28
C LYS A 28 -2.35 -3.39 1.49
N THR A 29 -2.23 -3.40 0.17
CA THR A 29 -2.80 -2.34 -0.67
C THR A 29 -4.31 -2.29 -0.60
N ASP A 30 -4.98 -3.44 -0.54
CA ASP A 30 -6.43 -3.53 -0.36
C ASP A 30 -6.86 -3.00 1.02
N LEU A 31 -6.10 -3.30 2.08
CA LEU A 31 -6.35 -2.78 3.42
C LEU A 31 -6.26 -1.25 3.45
N PHE A 32 -5.20 -0.67 2.92
CA PHE A 32 -5.04 0.79 2.86
C PHE A 32 -6.12 1.46 2.00
N THR A 33 -6.47 0.87 0.88
CA THR A 33 -7.55 1.38 0.02
C THR A 33 -8.89 1.38 0.77
N SER A 34 -9.18 0.33 1.52
CA SER A 34 -10.37 0.24 2.36
C SER A 34 -10.39 1.31 3.45
N LEU A 35 -9.25 1.56 4.10
CA LEU A 35 -9.10 2.61 5.12
C LEU A 35 -9.31 4.01 4.52
N ILE A 36 -8.80 4.27 3.32
CA ILE A 36 -9.04 5.54 2.61
C ILE A 36 -10.52 5.71 2.31
N LYS A 37 -11.19 4.69 1.81
CA LYS A 37 -12.65 4.72 1.54
C LYS A 37 -13.45 5.00 2.81
N ASN A 38 -13.08 4.40 3.93
CA ASN A 38 -13.71 4.66 5.22
C ASN A 38 -13.47 6.10 5.68
N THR A 39 -12.27 6.63 5.48
CA THR A 39 -11.95 8.03 5.78
C THR A 39 -12.79 8.97 4.92
N ASP A 40 -12.92 8.70 3.63
CA ASP A 40 -13.79 9.47 2.73
C ASP A 40 -15.23 9.51 3.21
N LYS A 41 -15.76 8.40 3.68
CA LYS A 41 -17.13 8.33 4.24
C LYS A 41 -17.28 9.20 5.48
N GLU A 42 -16.30 9.19 6.39
CA GLU A 42 -16.34 10.03 7.58
C GLU A 42 -16.23 11.52 7.23
N VAL A 43 -15.44 11.87 6.23
CA VAL A 43 -15.35 13.24 5.71
C VAL A 43 -16.69 13.68 5.09
N GLU A 44 -17.36 12.82 4.33
CA GLU A 44 -18.69 13.09 3.77
C GLU A 44 -19.75 13.35 4.85
N LYS A 45 -19.65 12.66 5.97
CA LYS A 45 -20.52 12.85 7.14
C LYS A 45 -20.13 14.06 8.00
N GLU A 46 -19.10 14.79 7.62
CA GLU A 46 -18.50 15.88 8.40
C GLU A 46 -17.96 15.43 9.78
N ASN A 47 -17.69 14.14 9.93
CA ASN A 47 -17.09 13.57 11.13
C ASN A 47 -15.55 13.63 11.05
N TYR A 48 -15.03 14.85 11.13
CA TYR A 48 -13.61 15.13 10.91
C TYR A 48 -12.70 14.55 11.99
N SER A 49 -13.17 14.46 13.23
CA SER A 49 -12.40 13.83 14.32
C SER A 49 -12.09 12.37 14.01
N GLU A 50 -13.08 11.62 13.58
CA GLU A 50 -12.91 10.21 13.20
C GLU A 50 -12.06 10.07 11.93
N ALA A 51 -12.25 10.94 10.96
CA ALA A 51 -11.44 10.98 9.76
C ALA A 51 -9.95 11.21 10.07
N ILE A 52 -9.63 12.11 10.97
CA ILE A 52 -8.26 12.37 11.44
C ILE A 52 -7.68 11.15 12.15
N GLU A 53 -8.44 10.48 13.01
CA GLU A 53 -8.00 9.25 13.68
C GLU A 53 -7.72 8.12 12.67
N LEU A 54 -8.53 7.97 11.64
CA LEU A 54 -8.28 7.02 10.55
C LEU A 54 -7.00 7.35 9.78
N CYS A 55 -6.73 8.63 9.51
CA CYS A 55 -5.49 9.06 8.88
C CYS A 55 -4.26 8.75 9.76
N LYS A 56 -4.35 8.97 11.06
CA LYS A 56 -3.29 8.61 12.02
C LYS A 56 -3.04 7.10 12.03
N LYS A 57 -4.11 6.31 11.98
CA LYS A 57 -4.04 4.85 11.92
C LYS A 57 -3.35 4.37 10.63
N MET A 58 -3.67 4.97 9.49
CA MET A 58 -3.00 4.67 8.22
C MET A 58 -1.52 5.01 8.27
N ASP A 59 -1.16 6.19 8.78
CA ASP A 59 0.22 6.62 8.90
C ASP A 59 1.03 5.69 9.82
N LYS A 60 0.47 5.31 10.95
CA LYS A 60 1.08 4.35 11.87
C LYS A 60 1.28 2.98 11.21
N LYS A 61 0.26 2.46 10.54
CA LYS A 61 0.36 1.18 9.82
C LYS A 61 1.39 1.22 8.71
N CYS A 62 1.51 2.34 8.01
CA CYS A 62 2.53 2.55 6.99
C CYS A 62 3.94 2.50 7.60
N LYS A 63 4.18 3.16 8.71
CA LYS A 63 5.46 3.13 9.43
C LYS A 63 5.79 1.74 9.97
N ASP A 64 4.84 1.07 10.60
CA ASP A 64 5.02 -0.27 11.14
C ASP A 64 5.29 -1.30 10.03
N SER A 65 4.73 -1.09 8.85
CA SER A 65 4.92 -1.96 7.68
C SER A 65 6.21 -1.64 6.92
N SER A 66 6.78 -0.44 7.08
CA SER A 66 7.96 -0.01 6.31
C SER A 66 9.15 -0.93 6.53
N GLU A 67 9.39 -1.37 7.76
CA GLU A 67 10.49 -2.28 8.08
C GLU A 67 10.40 -3.62 7.34
N THR A 68 9.20 -4.11 7.12
CA THR A 68 8.96 -5.39 6.42
C THR A 68 8.81 -5.19 4.91
N ILE A 69 8.14 -4.13 4.50
CA ILE A 69 7.90 -3.78 3.09
C ILE A 69 9.17 -3.26 2.43
N ASP A 70 10.02 -2.57 3.17
CA ASP A 70 11.31 -2.04 2.70
C ASP A 70 12.23 -3.13 2.13
N MET A 71 12.10 -4.35 2.60
CA MET A 71 12.81 -5.50 2.02
C MET A 71 12.19 -6.00 0.71
N MET A 72 10.92 -5.67 0.43
CA MET A 72 10.13 -6.26 -0.66
C MET A 72 9.72 -5.26 -1.74
N LEU A 73 9.60 -3.98 -1.40
CA LEU A 73 9.13 -2.92 -2.29
C LEU A 73 10.16 -1.79 -2.41
N ASN A 74 10.02 -1.00 -3.45
CA ASN A 74 10.77 0.22 -3.62
C ASN A 74 10.43 1.20 -2.48
N HIS A 75 11.42 1.59 -1.69
CA HIS A 75 11.32 2.58 -0.62
C HIS A 75 10.58 3.85 -1.03
N GLU A 76 10.86 4.32 -2.23
CA GLU A 76 10.26 5.53 -2.78
C GLU A 76 8.73 5.45 -2.87
N ALA A 77 8.19 4.29 -3.24
CA ALA A 77 6.74 4.09 -3.31
C ALA A 77 6.08 4.13 -1.93
N VAL A 78 6.71 3.52 -0.94
CA VAL A 78 6.24 3.53 0.46
C VAL A 78 6.29 4.93 1.05
N ASP A 79 7.37 5.66 0.79
CA ASP A 79 7.52 7.04 1.25
C ASP A 79 6.46 7.97 0.64
N ARG A 80 6.15 7.83 -0.66
CA ARG A 80 5.10 8.60 -1.31
C ARG A 80 3.73 8.37 -0.67
N ILE A 81 3.39 7.15 -0.35
CA ILE A 81 2.13 6.83 0.34
C ILE A 81 2.08 7.45 1.72
N GLY A 82 3.16 7.37 2.49
CA GLY A 82 3.26 8.01 3.80
C GLY A 82 3.06 9.53 3.71
N VAL A 83 3.64 10.17 2.72
CA VAL A 83 3.44 11.60 2.44
C VAL A 83 1.98 11.89 2.09
N ASN A 84 1.34 11.07 1.28
CA ASN A 84 -0.08 11.23 0.94
C ASN A 84 -0.98 11.17 2.17
N PHE A 85 -0.75 10.22 3.08
CA PHE A 85 -1.52 10.12 4.32
C PHE A 85 -1.33 11.33 5.24
N SER A 86 -0.10 11.82 5.36
CA SER A 86 0.21 13.02 6.13
C SER A 86 -0.47 14.27 5.57
N LYS A 87 -0.50 14.42 4.25
CA LYS A 87 -1.21 15.51 3.56
C LYS A 87 -2.73 15.41 3.75
N MET A 88 -3.29 14.22 3.61
CA MET A 88 -4.72 13.99 3.83
C MET A 88 -5.14 14.47 5.22
N ARG A 89 -4.38 14.06 6.24
CA ARG A 89 -4.61 14.50 7.63
C ARG A 89 -4.51 16.02 7.77
N SER A 90 -3.46 16.62 7.25
CA SER A 90 -3.25 18.06 7.32
C SER A 90 -4.39 18.85 6.66
N PHE A 91 -4.87 18.38 5.51
CA PHE A 91 -5.98 19.03 4.82
C PHE A 91 -7.30 18.96 5.61
N ILE A 92 -7.58 17.84 6.26
CA ILE A 92 -8.74 17.72 7.13
C ILE A 92 -8.61 18.68 8.34
N GLU A 93 -7.45 18.68 9.00
CA GLU A 93 -7.18 19.56 10.15
C GLU A 93 -7.33 21.05 9.81
N ASN A 94 -6.96 21.44 8.59
CA ASN A 94 -7.07 22.81 8.10
C ASN A 94 -8.39 23.10 7.37
N LYS A 95 -9.34 22.17 7.38
CA LYS A 95 -10.65 22.28 6.72
C LYS A 95 -10.57 22.51 5.20
N ARG A 96 -9.50 22.04 4.58
CA ARG A 96 -9.30 22.09 3.12
C ARG A 96 -9.78 20.77 2.49
N ILE A 97 -11.09 20.58 2.49
CA ILE A 97 -11.74 19.33 2.07
C ILE A 97 -11.57 19.07 0.57
N ASP A 98 -11.53 20.13 -0.23
CA ASP A 98 -11.23 20.06 -1.67
C ASP A 98 -9.86 19.40 -1.93
N LEU A 99 -8.82 19.84 -1.21
CA LEU A 99 -7.47 19.27 -1.29
C LEU A 99 -7.39 17.88 -0.69
N TYR A 100 -8.15 17.60 0.37
CA TYR A 100 -8.25 16.26 0.92
C TYR A 100 -8.72 15.25 -0.13
N TYR A 101 -9.79 15.53 -0.85
CA TYR A 101 -10.29 14.62 -1.89
C TYR A 101 -9.29 14.43 -3.03
N ALA A 102 -8.58 15.46 -3.42
CA ALA A 102 -7.50 15.33 -4.41
C ALA A 102 -6.40 14.38 -3.95
N GLU A 103 -5.95 14.50 -2.69
CA GLU A 103 -4.94 13.60 -2.11
C GLU A 103 -5.48 12.17 -1.89
N SER A 104 -6.73 12.02 -1.51
CA SER A 104 -7.39 10.71 -1.39
C SER A 104 -7.36 9.95 -2.73
N ILE A 105 -7.67 10.63 -3.81
CA ILE A 105 -7.60 10.08 -5.17
C ILE A 105 -6.15 9.70 -5.52
N ASN A 106 -5.20 10.56 -5.23
CA ASN A 106 -3.78 10.30 -5.48
C ASN A 106 -3.28 9.09 -4.69
N ALA A 107 -3.64 8.97 -3.42
CA ALA A 107 -3.28 7.84 -2.58
C ALA A 107 -3.84 6.52 -3.12
N LYS A 108 -5.09 6.51 -3.54
CA LYS A 108 -5.73 5.33 -4.18
C LYS A 108 -5.01 4.92 -5.47
N LYS A 109 -4.62 5.89 -6.29
CA LYS A 109 -3.86 5.64 -7.54
C LYS A 109 -2.47 5.09 -7.27
N GLU A 110 -1.76 5.61 -6.27
CA GLU A 110 -0.45 5.08 -5.86
C GLU A 110 -0.56 3.63 -5.38
N LEU A 111 -1.56 3.31 -4.57
CA LEU A 111 -1.80 1.95 -4.10
C LEU A 111 -2.13 1.00 -5.25
N ALA A 112 -2.97 1.43 -6.19
CA ALA A 112 -3.28 0.65 -7.39
C ALA A 112 -2.05 0.44 -8.27
N TYR A 113 -1.19 1.44 -8.40
CA TYR A 113 0.07 1.33 -9.13
C TYR A 113 1.03 0.32 -8.48
N ILE A 114 1.18 0.35 -7.17
CA ILE A 114 2.02 -0.61 -6.44
C ILE A 114 1.52 -2.03 -6.66
N LYS A 115 0.23 -2.25 -6.52
CA LYS A 115 -0.40 -3.56 -6.75
C LYS A 115 -0.17 -4.05 -8.19
N ALA A 116 -0.36 -3.18 -9.18
CA ALA A 116 -0.16 -3.51 -10.59
C ALA A 116 1.31 -3.78 -10.91
N SER A 117 2.26 -3.00 -10.40
CA SER A 117 3.68 -3.19 -10.66
C SER A 117 4.21 -4.52 -10.13
N GLU A 118 3.72 -4.99 -9.00
CA GLU A 118 4.05 -6.31 -8.47
C GLU A 118 3.50 -7.44 -9.38
N CYS A 119 2.28 -7.29 -9.91
CA CYS A 119 1.73 -8.24 -10.89
C CYS A 119 2.59 -8.31 -12.15
N PHE A 120 2.97 -7.16 -12.72
CA PHE A 120 3.81 -7.10 -13.92
C PHE A 120 5.21 -7.68 -13.70
N SER A 121 5.78 -7.51 -12.52
CA SER A 121 7.08 -8.07 -12.17
C SER A 121 7.08 -9.60 -12.26
N ILE A 122 5.99 -10.24 -11.88
CA ILE A 122 5.84 -11.70 -11.95
C ILE A 122 5.59 -12.16 -13.39
N GLU A 123 4.77 -11.46 -14.16
CA GLU A 123 4.53 -11.77 -15.57
C GLU A 123 5.81 -11.69 -16.40
N ASN A 124 6.72 -10.77 -16.09
CA ASN A 124 7.99 -10.61 -16.79
C ASN A 124 9.05 -11.67 -16.40
N ILE A 125 8.86 -12.39 -15.30
CA ILE A 125 9.75 -13.49 -14.87
C ILE A 125 9.28 -14.83 -15.45
N LEU A 126 8.02 -14.93 -15.77
CA LEU A 126 7.41 -16.13 -16.38
C LEU A 126 7.40 -16.04 -17.90
#